data_4390ef3e61f504ceea452e5dfefc1319
#
_entry.id   4390ef3e61f504ceea452e5dfefc1319
#
_cell.length_a   1.000
_cell.length_b   1.000
_cell.length_c   1.000
_cell.angle_alpha   90.00
_cell.angle_beta   90.00
_cell.angle_gamma   90.00
#
_symmetry.space_group_name_H-M   'P 1'
#
loop_
_entity.id
_entity.type
_entity.pdbx_description
1 polymer ?
#
loop_
_entity_poly.entity_id
_entity_poly.type
_entity_poly.pdbx_seq_one_letter_code
_entity_poly.pdbx_strand_id
1 'polypeptide(L)'
;MVRAVLFDFDGVLADSERLHYEALVHALKEMGLNLSWEEFKQGCIGVPEWDAVQWALKRNGVNDNELVAEVLRRKTQIYDSWLTERLKVADKMADVIRALAQNFVLAIASGSFRHQIEAVLLREGVLELFPVIVSCKDYEQGKPDPTPFLLAMERLNEFISPPLKPHECLVVEDSPAGIQAARKAGMLCVAVRSYYDDEALKDADFIVDDLKGLLMPKLWEHFQMTPLL
;
A
#
# COMPACT_ATOMS: atom_id res chain seq x y z
N MET A 1 -13.11 19.65 5.26
CA MET A 1 -12.86 19.52 3.80
C MET A 1 -11.53 18.82 3.63
N VAL A 2 -11.44 17.77 2.78
CA VAL A 2 -10.19 17.07 2.47
C VAL A 2 -9.21 18.01 1.75
N ARG A 3 -7.94 17.95 2.13
CA ARG A 3 -6.85 18.75 1.55
C ARG A 3 -5.67 17.88 1.12
N ALA A 4 -5.54 16.67 1.65
CA ALA A 4 -4.50 15.72 1.30
C ALA A 4 -5.09 14.33 1.06
N VAL A 5 -4.50 13.59 0.11
CA VAL A 5 -4.80 12.17 -0.13
C VAL A 5 -3.53 11.36 0.11
N LEU A 6 -3.61 10.39 1.04
CA LEU A 6 -2.52 9.52 1.44
C LEU A 6 -2.80 8.12 0.91
N PHE A 7 -1.93 7.61 0.08
CA PHE A 7 -2.11 6.30 -0.55
C PHE A 7 -1.31 5.22 0.16
N ASP A 8 -1.92 4.06 0.34
CA ASP A 8 -1.12 2.85 0.34
C ASP A 8 -0.59 2.58 -1.07
N PHE A 9 0.41 1.71 -1.19
CA PHE A 9 1.03 1.38 -2.47
C PHE A 9 0.57 0.01 -2.98
N ASP A 10 0.75 -1.02 -2.17
CA ASP A 10 0.46 -2.41 -2.55
C ASP A 10 -1.04 -2.67 -2.53
N GLY A 11 -1.59 -3.21 -3.63
CA GLY A 11 -3.03 -3.42 -3.79
C GLY A 11 -3.84 -2.16 -4.14
N VAL A 12 -3.25 -0.95 -4.00
CA VAL A 12 -3.90 0.33 -4.32
C VAL A 12 -3.34 0.93 -5.62
N LEU A 13 -2.05 1.26 -5.64
CA LEU A 13 -1.37 1.82 -6.82
C LEU A 13 -0.75 0.73 -7.68
N ALA A 14 -0.33 -0.38 -7.07
CA ALA A 14 0.31 -1.50 -7.73
C ALA A 14 -0.33 -2.83 -7.33
N ASP A 15 -0.55 -3.70 -8.34
CA ASP A 15 -0.95 -5.10 -8.13
C ASP A 15 0.31 -5.94 -7.85
N SER A 16 0.84 -5.76 -6.65
CA SER A 16 2.14 -6.31 -6.24
C SER A 16 2.06 -7.70 -5.61
N GLU A 17 0.93 -8.10 -5.04
CA GLU A 17 0.79 -9.35 -4.27
C GLU A 17 1.16 -10.60 -5.09
N ARG A 18 0.77 -10.62 -6.37
CA ARG A 18 1.12 -11.73 -7.25
C ARG A 18 2.63 -11.80 -7.51
N LEU A 19 3.28 -10.66 -7.66
CA LEU A 19 4.73 -10.60 -7.85
C LEU A 19 5.49 -10.97 -6.57
N HIS A 20 4.98 -10.54 -5.40
CA HIS A 20 5.50 -10.96 -4.08
C HIS A 20 5.42 -12.48 -3.89
N TYR A 21 4.28 -13.08 -4.23
CA TYR A 21 4.12 -14.53 -4.23
C TYR A 21 5.15 -15.24 -5.11
N GLU A 22 5.25 -14.83 -6.37
CA GLU A 22 6.15 -15.46 -7.33
C GLU A 22 7.62 -15.33 -6.93
N ALA A 23 8.02 -14.18 -6.39
CA ALA A 23 9.37 -13.96 -5.87
C ALA A 23 9.66 -14.85 -4.64
N LEU A 24 8.70 -14.98 -3.73
CA LEU A 24 8.84 -15.85 -2.56
C LEU A 24 8.91 -17.32 -2.98
N VAL A 25 8.03 -17.77 -3.86
CA VAL A 25 8.06 -19.15 -4.40
C VAL A 25 9.40 -19.44 -5.08
N HIS A 26 9.93 -18.50 -5.83
CA HIS A 26 11.24 -18.67 -6.49
C HIS A 26 12.35 -18.83 -5.46
N ALA A 27 12.38 -18.00 -4.42
CA ALA A 27 13.38 -18.10 -3.35
C ALA A 27 13.27 -19.42 -2.56
N LEU A 28 12.04 -19.87 -2.25
CA LEU A 28 11.80 -21.15 -1.55
C LEU A 28 12.16 -22.36 -2.39
N LYS A 29 11.90 -22.32 -3.71
CA LYS A 29 12.15 -23.45 -4.63
C LYS A 29 13.62 -23.81 -4.71
N GLU A 30 14.52 -22.85 -4.61
CA GLU A 30 15.98 -23.10 -4.56
C GLU A 30 16.41 -23.96 -3.34
N MET A 31 15.55 -24.00 -2.30
CA MET A 31 15.74 -24.78 -1.08
C MET A 31 14.91 -26.07 -1.07
N GLY A 32 14.25 -26.41 -2.18
CA GLY A 32 13.36 -27.58 -2.27
C GLY A 32 12.04 -27.42 -1.52
N LEU A 33 11.67 -26.18 -1.14
CA LEU A 33 10.43 -25.85 -0.42
C LEU A 33 9.36 -25.35 -1.39
N ASN A 34 8.08 -25.48 -0.98
CA ASN A 34 6.94 -25.15 -1.80
C ASN A 34 5.98 -24.22 -1.07
N LEU A 35 5.25 -23.39 -1.85
CA LEU A 35 4.17 -22.54 -1.37
C LEU A 35 3.16 -22.39 -2.49
N SER A 36 1.90 -22.76 -2.26
CA SER A 36 0.81 -22.53 -3.20
C SER A 36 0.25 -21.11 -3.07
N TRP A 37 -0.45 -20.63 -4.09
CA TRP A 37 -1.12 -19.32 -4.05
C TRP A 37 -2.17 -19.23 -2.92
N GLU A 38 -2.93 -20.32 -2.70
CA GLU A 38 -3.93 -20.35 -1.63
C GLU A 38 -3.28 -20.25 -0.25
N GLU A 39 -2.16 -20.92 -0.03
CA GLU A 39 -1.39 -20.81 1.21
C GLU A 39 -0.80 -19.41 1.38
N PHE A 40 -0.26 -18.81 0.32
CA PHE A 40 0.24 -17.44 0.34
C PHE A 40 -0.86 -16.44 0.76
N LYS A 41 -2.06 -16.55 0.19
CA LYS A 41 -3.21 -15.71 0.57
C LYS A 41 -3.58 -15.85 2.06
N GLN A 42 -3.43 -17.05 2.63
CA GLN A 42 -3.79 -17.31 4.02
C GLN A 42 -2.80 -16.72 5.03
N GLY A 43 -1.52 -16.66 4.70
CA GLY A 43 -0.50 -16.34 5.68
C GLY A 43 0.51 -15.26 5.31
N CYS A 44 0.43 -14.71 4.10
CA CYS A 44 1.44 -13.78 3.62
C CYS A 44 0.87 -12.42 3.17
N ILE A 45 -0.42 -12.33 2.79
CA ILE A 45 -1.03 -11.05 2.39
C ILE A 45 -1.32 -10.19 3.63
N GLY A 46 -0.95 -8.91 3.55
CA GLY A 46 -1.24 -7.93 4.60
C GLY A 46 -0.42 -8.09 5.87
N VAL A 47 0.63 -8.89 5.85
CA VAL A 47 1.56 -9.06 6.98
C VAL A 47 2.96 -8.56 6.60
N PRO A 48 3.80 -8.18 7.61
CA PRO A 48 5.19 -7.81 7.35
C PRO A 48 5.94 -8.92 6.61
N GLU A 49 6.83 -8.55 5.70
CA GLU A 49 7.57 -9.52 4.86
C GLU A 49 8.34 -10.58 5.67
N TRP A 50 8.89 -10.19 6.81
CA TRP A 50 9.55 -11.12 7.72
C TRP A 50 8.58 -12.21 8.19
N ASP A 51 7.39 -11.81 8.61
CA ASP A 51 6.36 -12.71 9.14
C ASP A 51 5.82 -13.62 8.04
N ALA A 52 5.64 -13.10 6.82
CA ALA A 52 5.24 -13.87 5.65
C ALA A 52 6.27 -14.98 5.33
N VAL A 53 7.55 -14.65 5.29
CA VAL A 53 8.62 -15.62 5.06
C VAL A 53 8.70 -16.64 6.20
N GLN A 54 8.62 -16.18 7.46
CA GLN A 54 8.62 -17.06 8.61
C GLN A 54 7.44 -18.05 8.58
N TRP A 55 6.24 -17.55 8.24
CA TRP A 55 5.06 -18.39 8.09
C TRP A 55 5.24 -19.44 6.98
N ALA A 56 5.75 -19.04 5.81
CA ALA A 56 6.00 -19.94 4.69
C ALA A 56 7.02 -21.04 5.04
N LEU A 57 8.07 -20.72 5.78
CA LEU A 57 9.05 -21.68 6.27
C LEU A 57 8.44 -22.64 7.29
N LYS A 58 7.70 -22.13 8.29
CA LYS A 58 7.02 -22.97 9.29
C LYS A 58 6.03 -23.93 8.64
N ARG A 59 5.34 -23.51 7.60
CA ARG A 59 4.42 -24.34 6.80
C ARG A 59 5.15 -25.53 6.16
N ASN A 60 6.42 -25.36 5.81
CA ASN A 60 7.29 -26.41 5.28
C ASN A 60 8.06 -27.17 6.39
N GLY A 61 7.70 -27.00 7.67
CA GLY A 61 8.35 -27.68 8.80
C GLY A 61 9.70 -27.08 9.22
N VAL A 62 10.02 -25.87 8.74
CA VAL A 62 11.29 -25.19 9.04
C VAL A 62 11.04 -24.06 10.04
N ASN A 63 11.80 -24.02 11.13
CA ASN A 63 11.75 -22.99 12.16
C ASN A 63 13.17 -22.49 12.44
N ASP A 64 13.66 -21.63 11.56
CA ASP A 64 15.04 -21.12 11.58
C ASP A 64 15.05 -19.64 11.17
N ASN A 65 15.42 -18.76 12.10
CA ASN A 65 15.43 -17.30 11.86
C ASN A 65 16.58 -16.87 10.93
N GLU A 66 17.69 -17.57 10.88
CA GLU A 66 18.78 -17.28 9.94
C GLU A 66 18.30 -17.57 8.51
N LEU A 67 17.57 -18.66 8.33
CA LEU A 67 16.97 -19.01 7.05
C LEU A 67 15.86 -18.01 6.65
N VAL A 68 15.07 -17.46 7.58
CA VAL A 68 14.11 -16.38 7.30
C VAL A 68 14.85 -15.19 6.68
N ALA A 69 15.95 -14.75 7.28
CA ALA A 69 16.73 -13.63 6.77
C ALA A 69 17.29 -13.90 5.36
N GLU A 70 17.79 -15.11 5.11
CA GLU A 70 18.34 -15.49 3.80
C GLU A 70 17.25 -15.56 2.72
N VAL A 71 16.10 -16.18 3.02
CA VAL A 71 14.95 -16.24 2.08
C VAL A 71 14.43 -14.84 1.79
N LEU A 72 14.30 -14.00 2.80
CA LEU A 72 13.85 -12.61 2.62
C LEU A 72 14.83 -11.84 1.72
N ARG A 73 16.12 -11.94 1.97
CA ARG A 73 17.15 -11.30 1.13
C ARG A 73 17.06 -11.75 -0.33
N ARG A 74 16.92 -13.06 -0.60
CA ARG A 74 16.77 -13.62 -1.95
C ARG A 74 15.46 -13.14 -2.61
N LYS A 75 14.35 -13.25 -1.87
CA LYS A 75 13.04 -12.79 -2.35
C LYS A 75 13.11 -11.32 -2.77
N THR A 76 13.70 -10.45 -1.95
CA THR A 76 13.85 -9.02 -2.27
C THR A 76 14.68 -8.82 -3.53
N GLN A 77 15.81 -9.50 -3.69
CA GLN A 77 16.62 -9.41 -4.91
C GLN A 77 15.87 -9.83 -6.18
N ILE A 78 15.10 -10.93 -6.08
CA ILE A 78 14.28 -11.43 -7.19
C ILE A 78 13.18 -10.41 -7.51
N TYR A 79 12.44 -9.94 -6.50
CA TYR A 79 11.37 -8.96 -6.64
C TYR A 79 11.88 -7.68 -7.31
N ASP A 80 13.00 -7.12 -6.81
CA ASP A 80 13.59 -5.91 -7.36
C ASP A 80 14.00 -6.06 -8.83
N SER A 81 14.54 -7.22 -9.20
CA SER A 81 14.91 -7.51 -10.59
C SER A 81 13.70 -7.60 -11.54
N TRP A 82 12.51 -7.91 -11.03
CA TRP A 82 11.28 -8.03 -11.80
C TRP A 82 10.40 -6.78 -11.75
N LEU A 83 10.65 -5.90 -10.80
CA LEU A 83 9.78 -4.77 -10.46
C LEU A 83 9.41 -3.92 -11.69
N THR A 84 10.42 -3.48 -12.45
CA THR A 84 10.20 -2.56 -13.56
C THR A 84 9.53 -3.19 -14.78
N GLU A 85 9.72 -4.49 -14.99
CA GLU A 85 9.22 -5.19 -16.18
C GLU A 85 7.91 -5.93 -15.94
N ARG A 86 7.69 -6.43 -14.71
CA ARG A 86 6.60 -7.36 -14.43
C ARG A 86 5.52 -6.80 -13.51
N LEU A 87 5.83 -5.78 -12.69
CA LEU A 87 4.83 -5.21 -11.78
C LEU A 87 3.76 -4.46 -12.59
N LYS A 88 2.52 -4.88 -12.37
CA LYS A 88 1.35 -4.20 -12.92
C LYS A 88 0.93 -3.08 -11.97
N VAL A 89 0.55 -1.94 -12.52
CA VAL A 89 -0.08 -0.85 -11.79
C VAL A 89 -1.60 -0.88 -11.97
N ALA A 90 -2.32 -0.22 -11.08
CA ALA A 90 -3.75 -0.06 -11.19
C ALA A 90 -4.13 0.61 -12.53
N ASP A 91 -5.25 0.18 -13.11
CA ASP A 91 -5.70 0.73 -14.40
C ASP A 91 -5.88 2.26 -14.30
N LYS A 92 -5.30 2.97 -15.27
CA LYS A 92 -5.31 4.46 -15.29
C LYS A 92 -4.66 5.13 -14.09
N MET A 93 -3.78 4.45 -13.35
CA MET A 93 -3.16 4.97 -12.13
C MET A 93 -2.56 6.37 -12.35
N ALA A 94 -1.75 6.56 -13.36
CA ALA A 94 -1.11 7.84 -13.63
C ALA A 94 -2.11 8.96 -13.94
N ASP A 95 -3.19 8.66 -14.67
CA ASP A 95 -4.24 9.64 -14.99
C ASP A 95 -5.02 10.05 -13.72
N VAL A 96 -5.37 9.07 -12.87
CA VAL A 96 -6.06 9.31 -11.59
C VAL A 96 -5.19 10.16 -10.66
N ILE A 97 -3.91 9.81 -10.52
CA ILE A 97 -2.97 10.56 -9.68
C ILE A 97 -2.81 12.00 -10.16
N ARG A 98 -2.64 12.23 -11.49
CA ARG A 98 -2.56 13.59 -12.05
C ARG A 98 -3.83 14.40 -11.82
N ALA A 99 -5.00 13.78 -11.94
CA ALA A 99 -6.27 14.46 -11.69
C ALA A 99 -6.43 14.87 -10.22
N LEU A 100 -6.10 13.96 -9.28
CA LEU A 100 -6.16 14.24 -7.84
C LEU A 100 -5.15 15.31 -7.43
N ALA A 101 -3.95 15.31 -8.00
CA ALA A 101 -2.90 16.29 -7.71
C ALA A 101 -3.27 17.74 -8.08
N GLN A 102 -4.30 17.96 -8.91
CA GLN A 102 -4.81 19.30 -9.22
C GLN A 102 -5.52 19.94 -8.02
N ASN A 103 -6.04 19.13 -7.09
CA ASN A 103 -6.89 19.64 -6.00
C ASN A 103 -6.35 19.25 -4.60
N PHE A 104 -5.47 18.27 -4.51
CA PHE A 104 -4.98 17.71 -3.25
C PHE A 104 -3.47 17.61 -3.25
N VAL A 105 -2.88 17.71 -2.07
CA VAL A 105 -1.50 17.26 -1.87
C VAL A 105 -1.49 15.76 -1.66
N LEU A 106 -0.58 15.07 -2.34
CA LEU A 106 -0.52 13.61 -2.33
C LEU A 106 0.67 13.13 -1.50
N ALA A 107 0.49 12.01 -0.81
CA ALA A 107 1.56 11.31 -0.12
C ALA A 107 1.36 9.79 -0.22
N ILE A 108 2.43 9.04 0.04
CA ILE A 108 2.39 7.57 0.17
C ILE A 108 2.80 7.19 1.58
N ALA A 109 2.10 6.18 2.14
CA ALA A 109 2.46 5.51 3.38
C ALA A 109 2.28 4.00 3.22
N SER A 110 3.38 3.28 2.99
CA SER A 110 3.39 1.86 2.60
C SER A 110 4.39 1.03 3.39
N GLY A 111 4.10 -0.27 3.51
CA GLY A 111 5.01 -1.30 4.00
C GLY A 111 6.14 -1.67 3.03
N SER A 112 6.13 -1.15 1.81
CA SER A 112 7.15 -1.41 0.79
C SER A 112 8.41 -0.58 0.99
N PHE A 113 9.52 -1.00 0.39
CA PHE A 113 10.75 -0.22 0.40
C PHE A 113 10.64 1.01 -0.50
N ARG A 114 11.22 2.13 -0.06
CA ARG A 114 11.21 3.41 -0.79
C ARG A 114 11.65 3.26 -2.24
N HIS A 115 12.76 2.57 -2.50
CA HIS A 115 13.29 2.42 -3.86
C HIS A 115 12.34 1.67 -4.80
N GLN A 116 11.52 0.73 -4.27
CA GLN A 116 10.51 0.00 -5.03
C GLN A 116 9.36 0.92 -5.43
N ILE A 117 8.86 1.71 -4.48
CA ILE A 117 7.81 2.71 -4.73
C ILE A 117 8.28 3.73 -5.77
N GLU A 118 9.46 4.32 -5.55
CA GLU A 118 10.03 5.35 -6.43
C GLU A 118 10.28 4.83 -7.86
N ALA A 119 10.77 3.59 -8.00
CA ALA A 119 11.00 2.98 -9.32
C ALA A 119 9.70 2.87 -10.14
N VAL A 120 8.61 2.48 -9.49
CA VAL A 120 7.29 2.36 -10.15
C VAL A 120 6.73 3.74 -10.50
N LEU A 121 6.72 4.67 -9.55
CA LEU A 121 6.21 6.02 -9.78
C LEU A 121 7.01 6.78 -10.85
N LEU A 122 8.33 6.56 -10.91
CA LEU A 122 9.19 7.11 -11.94
C LEU A 122 8.86 6.53 -13.33
N ARG A 123 8.68 5.21 -13.41
CA ARG A 123 8.25 4.53 -14.64
C ARG A 123 6.93 5.08 -15.18
N GLU A 124 5.99 5.37 -14.29
CA GLU A 124 4.66 5.90 -14.64
C GLU A 124 4.65 7.44 -14.81
N GLY A 125 5.76 8.13 -14.53
CA GLY A 125 5.91 9.58 -14.68
C GLY A 125 5.02 10.37 -13.73
N VAL A 126 4.95 9.94 -12.48
CA VAL A 126 4.13 10.60 -11.41
C VAL A 126 4.87 10.75 -10.09
N LEU A 127 6.16 10.43 -10.03
CA LEU A 127 6.94 10.49 -8.79
C LEU A 127 6.94 11.89 -8.17
N GLU A 128 7.07 12.92 -8.99
CA GLU A 128 7.10 14.33 -8.56
C GLU A 128 5.79 14.83 -7.95
N LEU A 129 4.70 14.09 -8.13
CA LEU A 129 3.39 14.43 -7.55
C LEU A 129 3.26 13.98 -6.08
N PHE A 130 4.24 13.22 -5.57
CA PHE A 130 4.28 12.72 -4.20
C PHE A 130 5.44 13.36 -3.43
N PRO A 131 5.25 14.58 -2.86
CA PRO A 131 6.29 15.24 -2.08
C PRO A 131 6.71 14.46 -0.82
N VAL A 132 5.85 13.57 -0.34
CA VAL A 132 6.13 12.70 0.81
C VAL A 132 5.88 11.24 0.46
N ILE A 133 6.90 10.41 0.72
CA ILE A 133 6.80 8.95 0.69
C ILE A 133 7.29 8.44 2.05
N VAL A 134 6.42 7.77 2.80
CA VAL A 134 6.73 7.04 4.02
C VAL A 134 6.79 5.56 3.67
N SER A 135 7.94 4.94 3.88
CA SER A 135 8.26 3.56 3.54
C SER A 135 8.47 2.71 4.80
N CYS A 136 8.59 1.40 4.68
CA CYS A 136 8.78 0.48 5.81
C CYS A 136 10.03 0.79 6.68
N LYS A 137 10.97 1.59 6.21
CA LYS A 137 12.18 1.99 6.96
C LYS A 137 12.02 3.28 7.74
N ASP A 138 10.90 3.97 7.59
CA ASP A 138 10.65 5.26 8.23
C ASP A 138 9.98 5.13 9.60
N TYR A 139 9.48 3.93 9.97
CA TYR A 139 8.76 3.66 11.22
C TYR A 139 9.07 2.27 11.77
N GLU A 140 8.83 2.06 13.05
CA GLU A 140 9.01 0.75 13.70
C GLU A 140 7.70 -0.06 13.73
N GLN A 141 6.56 0.61 13.89
CA GLN A 141 5.25 -0.02 13.97
C GLN A 141 4.44 0.27 12.71
N GLY A 142 4.21 -0.77 11.93
CA GLY A 142 3.39 -0.71 10.72
C GLY A 142 1.89 -0.88 11.00
N LYS A 143 1.06 -0.75 9.94
CA LYS A 143 -0.39 -0.99 9.99
C LYS A 143 -0.69 -2.34 10.67
N PRO A 144 -1.63 -2.43 11.57
CA PRO A 144 -2.74 -1.52 11.87
C PRO A 144 -2.42 -0.39 12.89
N ASP A 145 -1.15 -0.10 13.15
CA ASP A 145 -0.75 1.09 13.89
C ASP A 145 -0.91 2.34 13.00
N PRO A 146 -1.37 3.49 13.54
CA PRO A 146 -1.58 4.71 12.76
C PRO A 146 -0.29 5.44 12.34
N THR A 147 0.87 5.03 12.88
CA THR A 147 2.16 5.71 12.71
C THR A 147 2.49 6.04 11.26
N PRO A 148 2.35 5.13 10.26
CA PRO A 148 2.70 5.45 8.87
C PRO A 148 1.92 6.64 8.30
N PHE A 149 0.61 6.72 8.56
CA PHE A 149 -0.24 7.81 8.07
C PHE A 149 -0.03 9.10 8.85
N LEU A 150 0.14 9.03 10.17
CA LEU A 150 0.45 10.21 10.99
C LEU A 150 1.79 10.82 10.59
N LEU A 151 2.81 10.00 10.35
CA LEU A 151 4.13 10.44 9.89
C LEU A 151 4.05 11.08 8.50
N ALA A 152 3.25 10.52 7.58
CA ALA A 152 3.03 11.14 6.28
C ALA A 152 2.39 12.53 6.40
N MET A 153 1.37 12.68 7.23
CA MET A 153 0.74 13.97 7.50
C MET A 153 1.71 14.95 8.17
N GLU A 154 2.51 14.50 9.14
CA GLU A 154 3.52 15.33 9.83
C GLU A 154 4.55 15.89 8.83
N ARG A 155 5.09 15.04 7.96
CA ARG A 155 6.04 15.47 6.91
C ARG A 155 5.40 16.42 5.89
N LEU A 156 4.13 16.23 5.54
CA LEU A 156 3.40 17.19 4.71
C LEU A 156 3.26 18.55 5.42
N ASN A 157 3.07 18.55 6.74
CA ASN A 157 2.90 19.77 7.53
C ASN A 157 4.20 20.59 7.66
N GLU A 158 5.35 20.06 7.28
CA GLU A 158 6.60 20.82 7.21
C GLU A 158 6.55 21.94 6.14
N PHE A 159 5.68 21.81 5.13
CA PHE A 159 5.58 22.78 4.02
C PHE A 159 4.16 23.20 3.65
N ILE A 160 3.13 22.69 4.35
CA ILE A 160 1.72 23.07 4.13
C ILE A 160 1.26 24.07 5.21
N SER A 161 0.67 25.17 4.79
CA SER A 161 0.07 26.17 5.69
C SER A 161 -1.37 26.51 5.27
N PRO A 162 -2.34 26.53 6.21
CA PRO A 162 -2.23 26.06 7.60
C PRO A 162 -1.98 24.55 7.66
N PRO A 163 -1.40 24.02 8.77
CA PRO A 163 -1.14 22.60 8.93
C PRO A 163 -2.40 21.74 8.75
N LEU A 164 -2.23 20.56 8.15
CA LEU A 164 -3.28 19.55 8.01
C LEU A 164 -3.69 18.99 9.37
N LYS A 165 -4.98 18.74 9.51
CA LYS A 165 -5.55 17.96 10.62
C LYS A 165 -5.94 16.58 10.12
N PRO A 166 -6.00 15.54 10.98
CA PRO A 166 -6.34 14.19 10.54
C PRO A 166 -7.60 14.11 9.66
N HIS A 167 -8.70 14.76 10.05
CA HIS A 167 -9.96 14.76 9.28
C HIS A 167 -9.91 15.53 7.95
N GLU A 168 -8.80 16.18 7.63
CA GLU A 168 -8.53 16.82 6.32
C GLU A 168 -7.70 15.91 5.41
N CYS A 169 -7.34 14.71 5.90
CA CYS A 169 -6.63 13.68 5.16
C CYS A 169 -7.59 12.55 4.77
N LEU A 170 -7.55 12.14 3.51
CA LEU A 170 -8.22 10.98 2.98
C LEU A 170 -7.18 9.89 2.72
N VAL A 171 -7.33 8.75 3.37
CA VAL A 171 -6.50 7.56 3.12
C VAL A 171 -7.15 6.72 2.03
N VAL A 172 -6.36 6.20 1.10
CA VAL A 172 -6.75 5.22 0.09
C VAL A 172 -6.04 3.92 0.40
N GLU A 173 -6.79 2.87 0.67
CA GLU A 173 -6.33 1.59 1.18
C GLU A 173 -7.07 0.42 0.53
N ASP A 174 -6.57 -0.80 0.71
CA ASP A 174 -7.21 -2.02 0.20
C ASP A 174 -7.33 -3.12 1.27
N SER A 175 -6.81 -2.88 2.47
CA SER A 175 -6.68 -3.90 3.52
C SER A 175 -7.39 -3.52 4.83
N PRO A 176 -7.89 -4.51 5.60
CA PRO A 176 -8.45 -4.26 6.94
C PRO A 176 -7.46 -3.61 7.90
N ALA A 177 -6.17 -3.98 7.82
CA ALA A 177 -5.13 -3.43 8.68
C ALA A 177 -4.89 -1.93 8.39
N GLY A 178 -4.84 -1.55 7.11
CA GLY A 178 -4.69 -0.16 6.71
C GLY A 178 -5.90 0.70 7.01
N ILE A 179 -7.12 0.17 6.79
CA ILE A 179 -8.36 0.85 7.18
C ILE A 179 -8.36 1.11 8.70
N GLN A 180 -7.97 0.13 9.51
CA GLN A 180 -7.85 0.31 10.95
C GLN A 180 -6.80 1.36 11.33
N ALA A 181 -5.66 1.40 10.63
CA ALA A 181 -4.63 2.41 10.84
C ALA A 181 -5.14 3.83 10.54
N ALA A 182 -5.84 4.01 9.40
CA ALA A 182 -6.46 5.29 9.03
C ALA A 182 -7.48 5.76 10.07
N ARG A 183 -8.35 4.87 10.54
CA ARG A 183 -9.33 5.17 11.60
C ARG A 183 -8.67 5.57 12.92
N LYS A 184 -7.63 4.85 13.35
CA LYS A 184 -6.87 5.19 14.56
C LYS A 184 -6.14 6.53 14.42
N ALA A 185 -5.72 6.89 13.20
CA ALA A 185 -5.15 8.20 12.91
C ALA A 185 -6.20 9.34 12.92
N GLY A 186 -7.49 9.02 12.96
CA GLY A 186 -8.59 9.98 12.86
C GLY A 186 -8.78 10.55 11.45
N MET A 187 -8.33 9.81 10.43
CA MET A 187 -8.42 10.17 9.01
C MET A 187 -9.62 9.51 8.35
N LEU A 188 -10.13 10.11 7.28
CA LEU A 188 -11.11 9.49 6.39
C LEU A 188 -10.45 8.36 5.59
N CYS A 189 -11.22 7.33 5.24
CA CYS A 189 -10.68 6.17 4.52
C CYS A 189 -11.61 5.72 3.38
N VAL A 190 -11.04 5.62 2.18
CA VAL A 190 -11.66 4.95 1.03
C VAL A 190 -10.95 3.64 0.81
N ALA A 191 -11.71 2.54 0.77
CA ALA A 191 -11.17 1.24 0.40
C ALA A 191 -11.33 0.99 -1.11
N VAL A 192 -10.26 0.49 -1.74
CA VAL A 192 -10.26 -0.03 -3.11
C VAL A 192 -10.39 -1.55 -3.04
N ARG A 193 -11.32 -2.15 -3.80
CA ARG A 193 -11.42 -3.61 -3.88
C ARG A 193 -10.18 -4.20 -4.54
N SER A 194 -9.54 -5.12 -3.85
CA SER A 194 -8.40 -5.89 -4.36
C SER A 194 -8.56 -7.38 -4.01
N TYR A 195 -7.94 -7.82 -2.93
CA TYR A 195 -7.96 -9.22 -2.47
C TYR A 195 -8.98 -9.49 -1.37
N TYR A 196 -9.57 -8.46 -0.77
CA TYR A 196 -10.52 -8.56 0.32
C TYR A 196 -11.95 -8.30 -0.17
N ASP A 197 -12.92 -8.96 0.45
CA ASP A 197 -14.34 -8.74 0.20
C ASP A 197 -14.88 -7.52 0.98
N ASP A 198 -16.11 -7.13 0.65
CA ASP A 198 -16.75 -5.95 1.28
C ASP A 198 -16.93 -6.10 2.79
N GLU A 199 -17.10 -7.32 3.30
CA GLU A 199 -17.23 -7.56 4.74
C GLU A 199 -15.93 -7.26 5.46
N ALA A 200 -14.79 -7.61 4.87
CA ALA A 200 -13.47 -7.27 5.40
C ALA A 200 -13.15 -5.76 5.32
N LEU A 201 -13.71 -5.08 4.32
CA LEU A 201 -13.47 -3.64 4.06
C LEU A 201 -14.55 -2.71 4.67
N LYS A 202 -15.57 -3.24 5.34
CA LYS A 202 -16.75 -2.49 5.82
C LYS A 202 -16.46 -1.33 6.77
N ASP A 203 -15.29 -1.32 7.39
CA ASP A 203 -14.87 -0.28 8.31
C ASP A 203 -14.32 0.97 7.59
N ALA A 204 -14.18 0.96 6.25
CA ALA A 204 -13.89 2.16 5.47
C ALA A 204 -15.14 3.07 5.37
N ASP A 205 -14.93 4.38 5.22
CA ASP A 205 -16.01 5.33 5.04
C ASP A 205 -16.70 5.17 3.67
N PHE A 206 -15.95 4.68 2.67
CA PHE A 206 -16.47 4.40 1.33
C PHE A 206 -15.66 3.26 0.69
N ILE A 207 -16.32 2.47 -0.18
CA ILE A 207 -15.66 1.41 -0.94
C ILE A 207 -15.84 1.68 -2.42
N VAL A 208 -14.74 1.61 -3.19
CA VAL A 208 -14.74 1.75 -4.64
C VAL A 208 -14.24 0.46 -5.31
N ASP A 209 -14.69 0.22 -6.55
CA ASP A 209 -14.34 -0.99 -7.28
C ASP A 209 -12.87 -1.01 -7.76
N ASP A 210 -12.36 0.17 -8.10
CA ASP A 210 -10.99 0.36 -8.58
C ASP A 210 -10.53 1.80 -8.28
N LEU A 211 -9.28 2.09 -8.60
CA LEU A 211 -8.67 3.40 -8.37
C LEU A 211 -9.42 4.56 -9.09
N LYS A 212 -10.07 4.28 -10.24
CA LYS A 212 -10.86 5.28 -10.99
C LYS A 212 -12.08 5.74 -10.20
N GLY A 213 -12.55 4.92 -9.25
CA GLY A 213 -13.61 5.29 -8.32
C GLY A 213 -13.31 6.56 -7.53
N LEU A 214 -12.04 6.93 -7.36
CA LEU A 214 -11.63 8.17 -6.71
C LEU A 214 -12.00 9.43 -7.52
N LEU A 215 -12.27 9.30 -8.81
CA LEU A 215 -12.72 10.42 -9.65
C LEU A 215 -14.25 10.52 -9.75
N MET A 216 -14.99 9.58 -9.16
CA MET A 216 -16.46 9.58 -9.24
C MET A 216 -17.07 10.70 -8.38
N PRO A 217 -17.99 11.52 -8.92
CA PRO A 217 -18.67 12.58 -8.16
C PRO A 217 -19.30 12.09 -6.85
N LYS A 218 -19.90 10.90 -6.88
CA LYS A 218 -20.57 10.28 -5.71
C LYS A 218 -19.64 10.13 -4.50
N LEU A 219 -18.36 9.88 -4.72
CA LEU A 219 -17.38 9.81 -3.62
C LEU A 219 -17.23 11.15 -2.92
N TRP A 220 -17.04 12.21 -3.69
CA TRP A 220 -16.81 13.55 -3.15
C TRP A 220 -18.07 14.15 -2.54
N GLU A 221 -19.24 13.85 -3.11
CA GLU A 221 -20.55 14.19 -2.52
C GLU A 221 -20.72 13.52 -1.15
N HIS A 222 -20.29 12.24 -1.00
CA HIS A 222 -20.32 11.52 0.29
C HIS A 222 -19.51 12.29 1.35
N PHE A 223 -18.36 12.82 1.01
CA PHE A 223 -17.53 13.65 1.89
C PHE A 223 -17.95 15.13 1.92
N GLN A 224 -19.11 15.49 1.39
CA GLN A 224 -19.66 16.85 1.33
C GLN A 224 -18.70 17.84 0.63
N MET A 225 -18.06 17.38 -0.43
CA MET A 225 -17.14 18.15 -1.26
C MET A 225 -17.68 18.33 -2.67
N THR A 226 -17.24 19.40 -3.34
CA THR A 226 -17.53 19.60 -4.77
C THR A 226 -16.84 18.48 -5.56
N PRO A 227 -17.56 17.80 -6.49
CA PRO A 227 -16.96 16.79 -7.36
C PRO A 227 -15.77 17.37 -8.13
N LEU A 228 -14.76 16.52 -8.35
CA LEU A 228 -13.64 16.84 -9.23
C LEU A 228 -14.14 16.90 -10.67
N LEU A 229 -13.86 17.99 -11.36
CA LEU A 229 -14.23 18.21 -12.78
C LEU A 229 -13.17 17.65 -13.70
#